data_8b0bedfbdd12a1562803c9586665bd22
#
_entry.id   8b0bedfbdd12a1562803c9586665bd22
#
_cell.length_a   1.000
_cell.length_b   1.000
_cell.length_c   1.000
_cell.angle_alpha   90.00
_cell.angle_beta   90.00
_cell.angle_gamma   90.00
#
_symmetry.space_group_name_H-M   'P 1'
#
loop_
_entity.id
_entity.type
_entity.pdbx_description
1 polymer ?
#
loop_
_entity_poly.entity_id
_entity_poly.type
_entity_poly.pdbx_seq_one_letter_code
_entity_poly.pdbx_strand_id
1 'polypeptide(L)'
;MSSSDCLSANCFTTASDDSAMIQSAIDAAKSNGAKSAVVPRFNERTGENVWVISRTILLPSDFTLILDDAHLRMADGVICQMFRNRKAYTQLGRTKGGRQRNIRIVGHGDAVLDGGNPNGLSEFTSSKNGFPHIVENLTIFLHNVENFLIENLRVVDQRWWAMALMFCENGRIERIHFELTRHGIDSSAQWRNQDGIDLRIGCRNITIGAISGEVGDDLIALTALSGVDFELKHIVEGSSTDIHDILIQDVRGITNMCAIIRLLNHFGHRIYNINMRDIVEISRPGIENKTQMAIRIGDTVPEYYGKNTANQIKHGELFNIHIENLCTRALAAVTISGTIKNFTARNIHLLDDGQNVCMFGGFEVNLQPFIFLASRQEEIDRFCLLPRLIPTIAENVLIENVYYSARSSVPGEPKALFRFFEADIKNVVITNVCKDNEVPFVEYSGNCNGAVKFTNCNVGLLGNQDAAQSIIQQEKFHVTR
;
A
#
# COMPACT_ATOMS: atom_id res chain seq x y z
N MET A 1 -29.69 -5.29 19.15
CA MET A 1 -30.50 -5.30 17.90
C MET A 1 -31.60 -6.30 18.08
N SER A 2 -32.84 -5.97 17.74
CA SER A 2 -33.95 -6.94 17.82
C SER A 2 -33.74 -8.04 16.76
N SER A 3 -34.13 -9.26 17.04
CA SER A 3 -33.97 -10.45 16.16
C SER A 3 -34.64 -10.32 14.79
N SER A 4 -35.36 -9.24 14.53
CA SER A 4 -36.06 -8.98 13.28
C SER A 4 -35.24 -8.24 12.21
N ASP A 5 -34.05 -7.72 12.59
CA ASP A 5 -33.27 -6.81 11.72
C ASP A 5 -32.07 -7.44 11.03
N CYS A 6 -31.77 -8.72 11.31
CA CYS A 6 -30.62 -9.44 10.75
C CYS A 6 -31.02 -10.86 10.29
N LEU A 7 -30.67 -11.20 9.05
CA LEU A 7 -31.01 -12.50 8.48
C LEU A 7 -29.75 -13.40 8.39
N SER A 8 -29.84 -14.65 8.91
CA SER A 8 -28.74 -15.57 8.83
C SER A 8 -28.65 -16.25 7.46
N ALA A 9 -27.42 -16.47 6.98
CA ALA A 9 -27.15 -17.29 5.79
C ALA A 9 -27.67 -18.73 5.96
N ASN A 10 -27.68 -19.27 7.16
CA ASN A 10 -28.21 -20.61 7.47
C ASN A 10 -29.74 -20.74 7.24
N CYS A 11 -30.48 -19.64 7.10
CA CYS A 11 -31.89 -19.71 6.70
C CYS A 11 -32.09 -20.20 5.25
N PHE A 12 -31.01 -20.38 4.47
CA PHE A 12 -31.04 -20.67 3.03
C PHE A 12 -30.30 -21.96 2.66
N THR A 13 -30.32 -22.96 3.51
CA THR A 13 -29.59 -24.25 3.33
C THR A 13 -29.97 -25.02 2.05
N THR A 14 -31.10 -24.70 1.43
CA THR A 14 -31.54 -25.28 0.14
C THR A 14 -30.92 -24.61 -1.08
N ALA A 15 -30.13 -23.53 -0.91
CA ALA A 15 -29.40 -22.89 -2.00
C ALA A 15 -28.34 -23.84 -2.61
N SER A 16 -27.94 -23.56 -3.85
CA SER A 16 -27.05 -24.41 -4.62
C SER A 16 -25.65 -24.59 -4.00
N ASP A 17 -25.14 -23.54 -3.37
CA ASP A 17 -23.83 -23.47 -2.72
C ASP A 17 -23.78 -22.39 -1.64
N ASP A 18 -22.65 -22.26 -0.94
CA ASP A 18 -22.48 -21.30 0.16
C ASP A 18 -22.58 -19.84 -0.31
N SER A 19 -22.05 -19.55 -1.50
CA SER A 19 -22.16 -18.21 -2.07
C SER A 19 -23.62 -17.83 -2.32
N ALA A 20 -24.42 -18.80 -2.78
CA ALA A 20 -25.86 -18.59 -3.00
C ALA A 20 -26.61 -18.43 -1.66
N MET A 21 -26.23 -19.16 -0.61
CA MET A 21 -26.80 -19.00 0.73
C MET A 21 -26.61 -17.57 1.24
N ILE A 22 -25.36 -17.11 1.19
CA ILE A 22 -24.98 -15.76 1.65
C ILE A 22 -25.70 -14.71 0.81
N GLN A 23 -25.71 -14.84 -0.53
CA GLN A 23 -26.39 -13.90 -1.41
C GLN A 23 -27.90 -13.87 -1.18
N SER A 24 -28.53 -15.04 -0.96
CA SER A 24 -29.94 -15.12 -0.67
C SER A 24 -30.30 -14.46 0.67
N ALA A 25 -29.45 -14.59 1.68
CA ALA A 25 -29.64 -13.89 2.95
C ALA A 25 -29.57 -12.38 2.77
N ILE A 26 -28.61 -11.87 2.01
CA ILE A 26 -28.47 -10.44 1.67
C ILE A 26 -29.71 -9.94 0.91
N ASP A 27 -30.15 -10.68 -0.10
CA ASP A 27 -31.26 -10.28 -0.98
C ASP A 27 -32.60 -10.32 -0.24
N ALA A 28 -32.85 -11.34 0.55
CA ALA A 28 -34.04 -11.46 1.38
C ALA A 28 -34.07 -10.37 2.47
N ALA A 29 -32.96 -10.15 3.18
CA ALA A 29 -32.86 -9.08 4.16
C ALA A 29 -33.21 -7.73 3.53
N LYS A 30 -32.57 -7.41 2.39
CA LYS A 30 -32.82 -6.16 1.68
C LYS A 30 -34.28 -6.01 1.22
N SER A 31 -34.90 -7.08 0.74
CA SER A 31 -36.30 -7.09 0.28
C SER A 31 -37.28 -6.92 1.44
N ASN A 32 -36.93 -7.45 2.61
CA ASN A 32 -37.74 -7.33 3.83
C ASN A 32 -37.51 -6.03 4.60
N GLY A 33 -36.67 -5.12 4.09
CA GLY A 33 -36.34 -3.87 4.74
C GLY A 33 -35.29 -3.99 5.88
N ALA A 34 -34.77 -5.19 6.12
CA ALA A 34 -33.65 -5.38 7.05
C ALA A 34 -32.35 -4.79 6.47
N LYS A 35 -31.49 -4.36 7.37
CA LYS A 35 -30.23 -3.66 6.99
C LYS A 35 -28.99 -4.51 7.14
N SER A 36 -29.14 -5.78 7.54
CA SER A 36 -28.02 -6.67 7.75
C SER A 36 -28.32 -8.13 7.45
N ALA A 37 -27.27 -8.86 7.10
CA ALA A 37 -27.25 -10.33 7.11
C ALA A 37 -26.02 -10.79 7.88
N VAL A 38 -26.11 -11.98 8.47
CA VAL A 38 -25.02 -12.61 9.20
C VAL A 38 -24.60 -13.92 8.54
N VAL A 39 -23.29 -14.09 8.41
CA VAL A 39 -22.66 -15.36 8.09
C VAL A 39 -22.08 -15.89 9.42
N PRO A 40 -22.71 -16.90 10.02
CA PRO A 40 -22.20 -17.45 11.28
C PRO A 40 -21.04 -18.40 11.07
N ARG A 41 -20.35 -18.75 12.16
CA ARG A 41 -19.22 -19.68 12.14
C ARG A 41 -19.59 -21.04 11.50
N PHE A 42 -20.69 -21.62 11.95
CA PHE A 42 -21.11 -22.95 11.51
C PHE A 42 -22.02 -22.86 10.28
N ASN A 43 -21.69 -23.63 9.24
CA ASN A 43 -22.45 -23.77 8.02
C ASN A 43 -23.37 -24.98 8.12
N GLU A 44 -24.66 -24.78 8.34
CA GLU A 44 -25.64 -25.85 8.52
C GLU A 44 -25.84 -26.72 7.26
N ARG A 45 -25.53 -26.19 6.07
CA ARG A 45 -25.65 -26.98 4.83
C ARG A 45 -24.56 -28.04 4.71
N THR A 46 -23.33 -27.72 5.11
CA THR A 46 -22.17 -28.61 4.96
C THR A 46 -21.82 -29.34 6.23
N GLY A 47 -22.24 -28.84 7.40
CA GLY A 47 -21.81 -29.34 8.71
C GLY A 47 -20.38 -28.89 9.10
N GLU A 48 -19.81 -27.89 8.42
CA GLU A 48 -18.43 -27.42 8.58
C GLU A 48 -18.36 -26.00 9.14
N ASN A 49 -17.18 -25.60 9.64
CA ASN A 49 -16.92 -24.24 10.07
C ASN A 49 -16.29 -23.37 8.95
N VAL A 50 -16.50 -23.75 7.70
CA VAL A 50 -15.98 -23.05 6.52
C VAL A 50 -17.09 -22.81 5.54
N TRP A 51 -17.11 -21.59 4.97
CA TRP A 51 -17.99 -21.17 3.90
C TRP A 51 -17.21 -21.09 2.60
N VAL A 52 -17.52 -21.95 1.63
CA VAL A 52 -16.77 -22.04 0.36
C VAL A 52 -17.35 -21.07 -0.67
N ILE A 53 -16.56 -20.09 -1.07
CA ILE A 53 -16.96 -19.02 -1.99
C ILE A 53 -16.64 -19.40 -3.42
N SER A 54 -17.64 -19.67 -4.21
CA SER A 54 -17.58 -20.06 -5.63
C SER A 54 -18.01 -18.98 -6.59
N ARG A 55 -18.62 -17.90 -6.10
CA ARG A 55 -19.11 -16.74 -6.85
C ARG A 55 -19.01 -15.48 -6.04
N THR A 56 -18.84 -14.34 -6.72
CA THR A 56 -18.81 -13.03 -6.07
C THR A 56 -20.10 -12.73 -5.33
N ILE A 57 -19.98 -12.35 -4.07
CA ILE A 57 -21.07 -11.87 -3.23
C ILE A 57 -21.26 -10.37 -3.46
N LEU A 58 -22.47 -9.96 -3.83
CA LEU A 58 -22.81 -8.60 -4.25
C LEU A 58 -23.49 -7.82 -3.12
N LEU A 59 -22.86 -6.73 -2.69
CA LEU A 59 -23.31 -5.90 -1.59
C LEU A 59 -24.19 -4.72 -2.08
N PRO A 60 -25.43 -4.56 -1.57
CA PRO A 60 -26.27 -3.43 -1.87
C PRO A 60 -25.93 -2.20 -1.03
N SER A 61 -26.46 -1.03 -1.37
CA SER A 61 -26.41 0.17 -0.50
C SER A 61 -27.19 -0.02 0.79
N ASP A 62 -26.83 0.73 1.83
CA ASP A 62 -27.48 0.77 3.13
C ASP A 62 -27.56 -0.64 3.77
N PHE A 63 -26.41 -1.32 3.79
CA PHE A 63 -26.35 -2.71 4.21
C PHE A 63 -25.06 -3.07 4.96
N THR A 64 -25.21 -3.90 5.98
CA THR A 64 -24.11 -4.47 6.75
C THR A 64 -24.07 -5.99 6.57
N LEU A 65 -22.95 -6.51 6.08
CA LEU A 65 -22.66 -7.94 6.15
C LEU A 65 -21.84 -8.18 7.41
N ILE A 66 -22.33 -9.05 8.29
CA ILE A 66 -21.70 -9.45 9.53
C ILE A 66 -21.10 -10.84 9.34
N LEU A 67 -19.80 -10.99 9.62
CA LEU A 67 -19.08 -12.25 9.63
C LEU A 67 -18.83 -12.64 11.08
N ASP A 68 -19.65 -13.53 11.64
CA ASP A 68 -19.65 -13.88 13.05
C ASP A 68 -18.83 -15.14 13.29
N ASP A 69 -17.56 -14.99 13.68
CA ASP A 69 -16.54 -16.05 13.73
C ASP A 69 -16.44 -16.85 12.41
N ALA A 70 -16.85 -16.26 11.30
CA ALA A 70 -17.00 -16.94 10.02
C ALA A 70 -15.68 -17.05 9.26
N HIS A 71 -15.37 -18.23 8.76
CA HIS A 71 -14.25 -18.49 7.86
C HIS A 71 -14.77 -18.65 6.43
N LEU A 72 -14.56 -17.63 5.58
CA LEU A 72 -14.91 -17.65 4.17
C LEU A 72 -13.66 -17.97 3.35
N ARG A 73 -13.72 -19.03 2.56
CA ARG A 73 -12.60 -19.49 1.76
C ARG A 73 -12.97 -19.57 0.28
N MET A 74 -12.12 -19.00 -0.58
CA MET A 74 -12.29 -19.12 -2.02
C MET A 74 -12.17 -20.56 -2.49
N ALA A 75 -13.14 -21.03 -3.28
CA ALA A 75 -13.13 -22.36 -3.85
C ALA A 75 -11.90 -22.59 -4.74
N ASP A 76 -11.44 -23.83 -4.82
CA ASP A 76 -10.31 -24.20 -5.68
C ASP A 76 -10.63 -23.96 -7.14
N GLY A 77 -9.67 -23.37 -7.87
CA GLY A 77 -9.78 -23.08 -9.27
C GLY A 77 -10.76 -21.96 -9.66
N VAL A 78 -11.57 -21.44 -8.71
CA VAL A 78 -12.51 -20.37 -9.03
C VAL A 78 -11.78 -19.04 -9.28
N ILE A 79 -12.26 -18.30 -10.27
CA ILE A 79 -11.77 -16.97 -10.63
C ILE A 79 -12.92 -16.00 -10.47
N CYS A 80 -13.02 -15.39 -9.30
CA CYS A 80 -13.97 -14.33 -8.98
C CYS A 80 -13.50 -13.55 -7.76
N GLN A 81 -14.01 -12.37 -7.58
CA GLN A 81 -13.85 -11.59 -6.35
C GLN A 81 -14.67 -12.22 -5.23
N MET A 82 -14.24 -12.11 -3.96
CA MET A 82 -15.07 -12.58 -2.86
C MET A 82 -16.27 -11.63 -2.64
N PHE A 83 -15.99 -10.33 -2.51
CA PHE A 83 -17.01 -9.31 -2.31
C PHE A 83 -16.88 -8.16 -3.29
N ARG A 84 -18.02 -7.65 -3.74
CA ARG A 84 -18.11 -6.46 -4.59
C ARG A 84 -19.42 -5.72 -4.34
N ASN A 85 -19.41 -4.38 -4.44
CA ASN A 85 -20.68 -3.66 -4.46
C ASN A 85 -21.44 -3.88 -5.79
N ARG A 86 -22.78 -3.94 -5.72
CA ARG A 86 -23.64 -4.36 -6.84
C ARG A 86 -23.44 -3.60 -8.14
N LYS A 87 -23.17 -2.30 -8.04
CA LYS A 87 -23.07 -1.42 -9.21
C LYS A 87 -21.67 -1.31 -9.80
N ALA A 88 -20.65 -1.93 -9.20
CA ALA A 88 -19.25 -1.73 -9.59
C ALA A 88 -18.97 -1.94 -11.09
N TYR A 89 -19.56 -2.97 -11.71
CA TYR A 89 -19.34 -3.28 -13.13
C TYR A 89 -20.50 -2.83 -14.04
N THR A 90 -21.35 -1.94 -13.56
CA THR A 90 -22.47 -1.42 -14.35
C THR A 90 -22.17 -0.05 -14.93
N GLN A 91 -22.82 0.31 -16.03
CA GLN A 91 -22.74 1.68 -16.57
C GLN A 91 -23.21 2.73 -15.54
N LEU A 92 -24.26 2.43 -14.80
CA LEU A 92 -24.76 3.29 -13.74
C LEU A 92 -23.70 3.53 -12.66
N GLY A 93 -22.92 2.50 -12.30
CA GLY A 93 -21.83 2.62 -11.32
C GLY A 93 -20.74 3.62 -11.73
N ARG A 94 -20.61 3.90 -13.04
CA ARG A 94 -19.65 4.90 -13.56
C ARG A 94 -20.19 6.33 -13.61
N THR A 95 -21.33 6.58 -13.01
CA THR A 95 -21.93 7.92 -12.92
C THR A 95 -22.04 8.39 -11.47
N LYS A 96 -22.07 9.69 -11.24
CA LYS A 96 -22.32 10.25 -9.91
C LYS A 96 -23.67 9.80 -9.34
N GLY A 97 -24.70 9.69 -10.18
CA GLY A 97 -26.03 9.21 -9.78
C GLY A 97 -26.09 7.72 -9.43
N GLY A 98 -25.11 6.95 -9.88
CA GLY A 98 -25.00 5.52 -9.57
C GLY A 98 -24.25 5.20 -8.28
N ARG A 99 -23.73 6.20 -7.55
CA ARG A 99 -23.01 6.02 -6.30
C ARG A 99 -23.81 5.19 -5.31
N GLN A 100 -23.16 4.15 -4.78
CA GLN A 100 -23.69 3.38 -3.65
C GLN A 100 -23.23 3.99 -2.33
N ARG A 101 -23.91 3.66 -1.24
CA ARG A 101 -23.59 4.25 0.07
C ARG A 101 -23.88 3.30 1.21
N ASN A 102 -23.24 3.59 2.36
CA ASN A 102 -23.48 2.89 3.62
C ASN A 102 -23.29 1.38 3.48
N ILE A 103 -22.19 0.95 2.86
CA ILE A 103 -21.81 -0.47 2.74
C ILE A 103 -20.85 -0.82 3.86
N ARG A 104 -21.17 -1.87 4.62
CA ARG A 104 -20.32 -2.32 5.72
C ARG A 104 -20.05 -3.81 5.64
N ILE A 105 -18.78 -4.19 5.85
CA ILE A 105 -18.32 -5.58 6.07
C ILE A 105 -17.68 -5.58 7.45
N VAL A 106 -18.28 -6.29 8.39
CA VAL A 106 -17.90 -6.24 9.81
C VAL A 106 -17.65 -7.66 10.32
N GLY A 107 -16.46 -7.93 10.81
CA GLY A 107 -16.15 -9.17 11.51
C GLY A 107 -16.48 -9.07 12.99
N HIS A 108 -17.01 -10.14 13.55
CA HIS A 108 -17.07 -10.40 14.98
C HIS A 108 -16.20 -11.61 15.29
N GLY A 109 -15.51 -11.60 16.42
CA GLY A 109 -14.59 -12.66 16.79
C GLY A 109 -13.46 -12.86 15.77
N ASP A 110 -13.18 -14.09 15.34
CA ASP A 110 -12.19 -14.42 14.32
C ASP A 110 -12.83 -14.56 12.93
N ALA A 111 -13.16 -13.45 12.30
CA ALA A 111 -13.70 -13.39 10.95
C ALA A 111 -12.60 -13.49 9.91
N VAL A 112 -12.56 -14.55 9.11
CA VAL A 112 -11.47 -14.89 8.19
C VAL A 112 -11.93 -14.78 6.73
N LEU A 113 -11.13 -14.07 5.91
CA LEU A 113 -11.22 -14.06 4.46
C LEU A 113 -10.00 -14.79 3.88
N ASP A 114 -10.16 -16.02 3.45
CA ASP A 114 -9.09 -16.89 2.97
C ASP A 114 -9.12 -16.95 1.43
N GLY A 115 -8.04 -16.55 0.79
CA GLY A 115 -7.87 -16.62 -0.66
C GLY A 115 -7.86 -18.06 -1.20
N GLY A 116 -7.70 -19.07 -0.35
CA GLY A 116 -7.66 -20.46 -0.76
C GLY A 116 -6.45 -20.79 -1.65
N ASN A 117 -6.52 -21.89 -2.38
CA ASN A 117 -5.45 -22.29 -3.28
C ASN A 117 -5.28 -21.34 -4.48
N PRO A 118 -4.06 -21.19 -5.03
CA PRO A 118 -3.84 -20.50 -6.30
C PRO A 118 -4.72 -21.09 -7.41
N ASN A 119 -5.27 -20.21 -8.24
CA ASN A 119 -6.17 -20.60 -9.33
C ASN A 119 -5.54 -20.50 -10.74
N GLY A 120 -4.22 -20.23 -10.82
CA GLY A 120 -3.50 -20.07 -12.06
C GLY A 120 -3.61 -18.67 -12.70
N LEU A 121 -4.51 -17.81 -12.23
CA LEU A 121 -4.58 -16.43 -12.67
C LEU A 121 -3.50 -15.60 -11.94
N SER A 122 -2.65 -14.95 -12.71
CA SER A 122 -1.58 -14.07 -12.25
C SER A 122 -1.47 -12.88 -13.20
N GLU A 123 -0.64 -11.89 -12.89
CA GLU A 123 -0.38 -10.78 -13.81
C GLU A 123 0.17 -11.25 -15.16
N PHE A 124 0.96 -12.33 -15.17
CA PHE A 124 1.50 -12.90 -16.39
C PHE A 124 0.46 -13.64 -17.25
N THR A 125 -0.54 -14.23 -16.62
CA THR A 125 -1.64 -14.93 -17.32
C THR A 125 -2.84 -14.03 -17.57
N SER A 126 -2.93 -12.91 -16.87
CA SER A 126 -4.03 -11.94 -16.99
C SER A 126 -4.33 -11.55 -18.44
N SER A 127 -5.58 -11.68 -18.81
CA SER A 127 -6.09 -11.38 -20.19
C SER A 127 -5.39 -12.16 -21.31
N LYS A 128 -4.78 -13.30 -21.00
CA LYS A 128 -4.11 -14.16 -21.96
C LYS A 128 -4.68 -15.57 -21.92
N ASN A 129 -4.66 -16.28 -23.06
CA ASN A 129 -5.04 -17.69 -23.14
C ASN A 129 -6.43 -18.05 -22.52
N GLY A 130 -7.39 -17.12 -22.64
CA GLY A 130 -8.74 -17.31 -22.08
C GLY A 130 -8.90 -16.96 -20.62
N PHE A 131 -7.82 -16.57 -19.91
CA PHE A 131 -7.93 -16.02 -18.57
C PHE A 131 -8.56 -14.62 -18.56
N PRO A 132 -9.39 -14.28 -17.59
CA PRO A 132 -9.89 -12.93 -17.39
C PRO A 132 -8.78 -12.00 -16.91
N HIS A 133 -9.12 -10.72 -16.70
CA HIS A 133 -8.21 -9.78 -16.06
C HIS A 133 -8.00 -10.15 -14.58
N ILE A 134 -6.78 -9.93 -14.07
CA ILE A 134 -6.38 -10.34 -12.71
C ILE A 134 -7.23 -9.71 -11.60
N VAL A 135 -7.92 -8.61 -11.86
CA VAL A 135 -8.87 -7.99 -10.93
C VAL A 135 -9.94 -8.95 -10.40
N GLU A 136 -10.18 -10.06 -11.09
CA GLU A 136 -11.09 -11.09 -10.59
C GLU A 136 -10.51 -11.89 -9.42
N ASN A 137 -9.24 -11.69 -9.06
CA ASN A 137 -8.61 -12.25 -7.86
C ASN A 137 -8.68 -11.34 -6.62
N LEU A 138 -9.28 -10.16 -6.72
CA LEU A 138 -9.50 -9.28 -5.55
C LEU A 138 -10.37 -9.97 -4.49
N THR A 139 -9.99 -9.82 -3.21
CA THR A 139 -10.87 -10.29 -2.12
C THR A 139 -12.05 -9.33 -1.95
N ILE A 140 -11.80 -8.03 -1.83
CA ILE A 140 -12.84 -7.00 -1.72
C ILE A 140 -12.63 -5.93 -2.80
N PHE A 141 -13.66 -5.67 -3.58
CA PHE A 141 -13.68 -4.56 -4.53
C PHE A 141 -14.84 -3.60 -4.29
N LEU A 142 -14.53 -2.35 -3.95
CA LEU A 142 -15.51 -1.28 -3.83
C LEU A 142 -15.27 -0.20 -4.89
N HIS A 143 -16.32 0.12 -5.64
CA HIS A 143 -16.27 1.12 -6.68
C HIS A 143 -17.41 2.12 -6.55
N ASN A 144 -17.09 3.40 -6.51
CA ASN A 144 -18.05 4.51 -6.39
C ASN A 144 -18.99 4.35 -5.18
N VAL A 145 -18.37 4.22 -3.99
CA VAL A 145 -19.09 4.03 -2.73
C VAL A 145 -18.80 5.19 -1.78
N GLU A 146 -19.84 5.72 -1.20
CA GLU A 146 -19.80 6.74 -0.14
C GLU A 146 -20.16 6.12 1.21
N ASN A 147 -19.46 6.51 2.28
CA ASN A 147 -19.72 6.06 3.63
C ASN A 147 -19.65 4.53 3.76
N PHE A 148 -18.46 3.99 3.75
CA PHE A 148 -18.23 2.55 3.89
C PHE A 148 -17.43 2.24 5.17
N LEU A 149 -17.54 0.98 5.62
CA LEU A 149 -16.79 0.43 6.73
C LEU A 149 -16.35 -1.00 6.40
N ILE A 150 -15.05 -1.27 6.53
CA ILE A 150 -14.47 -2.60 6.48
C ILE A 150 -13.69 -2.76 7.78
N GLU A 151 -14.09 -3.69 8.65
CA GLU A 151 -13.44 -3.78 9.94
C GLU A 151 -13.39 -5.18 10.54
N ASN A 152 -12.38 -5.38 11.39
CA ASN A 152 -12.19 -6.55 12.23
C ASN A 152 -12.15 -7.86 11.40
N LEU A 153 -11.23 -7.91 10.45
CA LEU A 153 -11.05 -9.05 9.56
C LEU A 153 -9.60 -9.56 9.59
N ARG A 154 -9.47 -10.89 9.51
CA ARG A 154 -8.20 -11.54 9.19
C ARG A 154 -8.23 -11.98 7.73
N VAL A 155 -7.27 -11.51 6.94
CA VAL A 155 -7.14 -11.85 5.52
C VAL A 155 -5.96 -12.79 5.36
N VAL A 156 -6.21 -13.98 4.81
CA VAL A 156 -5.22 -15.05 4.71
C VAL A 156 -4.99 -15.39 3.24
N ASP A 157 -3.72 -15.44 2.84
CA ASP A 157 -3.28 -15.90 1.52
C ASP A 157 -4.06 -15.29 0.33
N GLN A 158 -4.29 -13.98 0.36
CA GLN A 158 -4.96 -13.29 -0.76
C GLN A 158 -4.28 -13.61 -2.11
N ARG A 159 -5.09 -13.84 -3.14
CA ARG A 159 -4.58 -14.28 -4.46
C ARG A 159 -3.93 -13.18 -5.27
N TRP A 160 -4.25 -11.93 -4.96
CA TRP A 160 -3.72 -10.70 -5.52
C TRP A 160 -3.95 -9.59 -4.49
N TRP A 161 -4.25 -8.34 -4.84
CA TRP A 161 -4.60 -7.33 -3.84
C TRP A 161 -5.79 -7.79 -3.01
N ALA A 162 -5.69 -7.70 -1.70
CA ALA A 162 -6.81 -8.09 -0.86
C ALA A 162 -7.97 -7.12 -1.00
N MET A 163 -7.71 -5.83 -0.95
CA MET A 163 -8.75 -4.81 -1.03
C MET A 163 -8.39 -3.78 -2.10
N ALA A 164 -9.28 -3.50 -3.03
CA ALA A 164 -9.15 -2.40 -3.97
C ALA A 164 -10.38 -1.49 -3.91
N LEU A 165 -10.14 -0.20 -3.75
CA LEU A 165 -11.18 0.82 -3.67
C LEU A 165 -10.94 1.88 -4.75
N MET A 166 -12.00 2.23 -5.51
CA MET A 166 -11.95 3.25 -6.55
C MET A 166 -13.12 4.22 -6.41
N PHE A 167 -12.87 5.52 -6.50
CA PHE A 167 -13.90 6.56 -6.32
C PHE A 167 -14.70 6.40 -5.03
N CYS A 168 -14.07 5.87 -3.98
CA CYS A 168 -14.67 5.70 -2.68
C CYS A 168 -14.37 6.90 -1.78
N GLU A 169 -15.35 7.27 -0.95
CA GLU A 169 -15.19 8.43 -0.07
C GLU A 169 -15.90 8.25 1.28
N ASN A 170 -15.46 9.01 2.29
CA ASN A 170 -16.03 9.01 3.63
C ASN A 170 -16.04 7.62 4.26
N GLY A 171 -14.90 6.92 4.21
CA GLY A 171 -14.81 5.54 4.62
C GLY A 171 -13.77 5.23 5.67
N ARG A 172 -13.89 4.04 6.25
CA ARG A 172 -12.95 3.52 7.23
C ARG A 172 -12.59 2.07 6.93
N ILE A 173 -11.30 1.75 7.08
CA ILE A 173 -10.78 0.39 7.04
C ILE A 173 -9.98 0.22 8.33
N GLU A 174 -10.43 -0.64 9.24
CA GLU A 174 -9.88 -0.72 10.57
C GLU A 174 -9.77 -2.14 11.10
N ARG A 175 -8.74 -2.40 11.91
CA ARG A 175 -8.50 -3.70 12.55
C ARG A 175 -8.48 -4.84 11.53
N ILE A 176 -7.57 -4.70 10.56
CA ILE A 176 -7.32 -5.74 9.56
C ILE A 176 -5.97 -6.39 9.87
N HIS A 177 -5.96 -7.71 9.91
CA HIS A 177 -4.75 -8.50 10.04
C HIS A 177 -4.50 -9.33 8.78
N PHE A 178 -3.31 -9.17 8.18
CA PHE A 178 -2.89 -9.93 7.00
C PHE A 178 -1.96 -11.06 7.40
N GLU A 179 -2.16 -12.23 6.81
CA GLU A 179 -1.38 -13.42 7.10
C GLU A 179 -1.02 -14.16 5.80
N LEU A 180 0.27 -14.38 5.58
CA LEU A 180 0.75 -15.27 4.53
C LEU A 180 1.22 -16.58 5.15
N THR A 181 0.43 -17.64 4.98
CA THR A 181 0.79 -18.98 5.49
C THR A 181 1.72 -19.72 4.54
N ARG A 182 1.80 -19.28 3.29
CA ARG A 182 2.61 -19.88 2.22
C ARG A 182 3.86 -19.05 1.99
N HIS A 183 4.75 -19.09 2.97
CA HIS A 183 6.10 -18.55 2.83
C HIS A 183 6.87 -19.32 1.75
N GLY A 184 7.56 -18.58 0.90
CA GLY A 184 8.26 -19.22 -0.20
C GLY A 184 7.26 -19.77 -1.18
N ILE A 185 6.40 -18.88 -1.66
CA ILE A 185 5.78 -19.09 -2.95
C ILE A 185 6.87 -19.71 -3.79
N ASP A 186 6.62 -20.96 -4.19
CA ASP A 186 7.46 -21.71 -5.07
C ASP A 186 8.16 -20.72 -6.02
N SER A 187 9.47 -20.71 -6.00
CA SER A 187 10.27 -19.78 -6.82
C SER A 187 10.01 -19.94 -8.32
N SER A 188 9.36 -21.04 -8.69
CA SER A 188 8.76 -21.29 -10.01
C SER A 188 7.34 -20.71 -10.11
N ALA A 189 6.66 -20.46 -8.99
CA ALA A 189 5.36 -19.81 -9.03
C ALA A 189 5.61 -18.31 -9.20
N GLN A 190 5.24 -17.87 -10.33
CA GLN A 190 5.26 -16.51 -10.79
C GLN A 190 4.89 -15.55 -9.67
N TRP A 191 5.68 -14.50 -9.57
CA TRP A 191 5.50 -13.37 -8.71
C TRP A 191 4.02 -13.01 -8.49
N ARG A 192 3.63 -12.82 -7.24
CA ARG A 192 2.29 -12.44 -6.85
C ARG A 192 2.35 -11.10 -6.16
N ASN A 193 1.73 -10.15 -6.77
CA ASN A 193 1.43 -8.84 -6.23
C ASN A 193 0.31 -9.00 -5.18
N GLN A 194 0.68 -9.39 -3.96
CA GLN A 194 -0.25 -9.67 -2.87
C GLN A 194 -0.31 -8.48 -1.92
N ASP A 195 -0.80 -7.34 -2.41
CA ASP A 195 -0.98 -6.15 -1.61
C ASP A 195 -2.09 -6.34 -0.57
N GLY A 196 -2.04 -5.53 0.48
CA GLY A 196 -3.10 -5.49 1.48
C GLY A 196 -4.25 -4.60 1.06
N ILE A 197 -4.06 -3.29 1.11
CA ILE A 197 -5.12 -2.29 0.88
C ILE A 197 -4.69 -1.33 -0.21
N ASP A 198 -5.43 -1.28 -1.30
CA ASP A 198 -5.23 -0.37 -2.43
C ASP A 198 -6.31 0.69 -2.51
N LEU A 199 -5.97 1.93 -2.24
CA LEU A 199 -6.78 3.07 -2.64
C LEU A 199 -6.34 3.51 -4.03
N ARG A 200 -7.25 3.35 -4.98
CA ARG A 200 -7.01 3.71 -6.37
C ARG A 200 -7.62 5.07 -6.67
N ILE A 201 -7.57 5.51 -7.90
CA ILE A 201 -8.06 6.80 -8.37
C ILE A 201 -9.40 7.24 -7.74
N GLY A 202 -9.48 8.52 -7.39
CA GLY A 202 -10.72 9.15 -6.91
C GLY A 202 -11.10 8.87 -5.46
N CYS A 203 -10.25 8.21 -4.69
CA CYS A 203 -10.47 7.95 -3.26
C CYS A 203 -10.18 9.19 -2.41
N ARG A 204 -11.07 9.51 -1.45
CA ARG A 204 -10.89 10.67 -0.57
C ARG A 204 -11.58 10.54 0.78
N ASN A 205 -11.08 11.28 1.77
CA ASN A 205 -11.61 11.32 3.12
C ASN A 205 -11.77 9.91 3.72
N ILE A 206 -10.67 9.15 3.75
CA ILE A 206 -10.63 7.78 4.22
C ILE A 206 -9.64 7.65 5.37
N THR A 207 -10.05 6.92 6.40
CA THR A 207 -9.18 6.51 7.49
C THR A 207 -8.84 5.03 7.36
N ILE A 208 -7.53 4.71 7.41
CA ILE A 208 -7.00 3.35 7.50
C ILE A 208 -6.28 3.25 8.84
N GLY A 209 -6.68 2.31 9.71
CA GLY A 209 -6.09 2.22 11.04
C GLY A 209 -6.10 0.84 11.67
N ALA A 210 -5.18 0.60 12.60
CA ALA A 210 -4.98 -0.68 13.26
C ALA A 210 -4.79 -1.82 12.23
N ILE A 211 -3.84 -1.63 11.32
CA ILE A 211 -3.48 -2.60 10.29
C ILE A 211 -2.25 -3.37 10.73
N SER A 212 -2.26 -4.68 10.58
CA SER A 212 -1.12 -5.50 10.98
C SER A 212 -0.89 -6.71 10.09
N GLY A 213 0.29 -7.32 10.19
CA GLY A 213 0.60 -8.60 9.58
C GLY A 213 1.59 -8.55 8.43
N GLU A 214 1.53 -9.56 7.57
CA GLU A 214 2.47 -9.78 6.47
C GLU A 214 1.75 -9.87 5.14
N VAL A 215 2.32 -9.20 4.12
CA VAL A 215 1.84 -9.24 2.74
C VAL A 215 2.99 -9.52 1.76
N GLY A 216 2.64 -9.90 0.53
CA GLY A 216 3.63 -10.21 -0.50
C GLY A 216 4.26 -8.98 -1.15
N ASP A 217 3.51 -7.88 -1.27
CA ASP A 217 3.94 -6.62 -1.90
C ASP A 217 3.60 -5.43 -1.00
N ASP A 218 2.94 -4.38 -1.45
CA ASP A 218 2.62 -3.21 -0.63
C ASP A 218 1.54 -3.52 0.43
N LEU A 219 1.76 -3.16 1.70
CA LEU A 219 0.73 -3.37 2.72
C LEU A 219 -0.42 -2.38 2.56
N ILE A 220 -0.11 -1.12 2.28
CA ILE A 220 -1.08 -0.08 1.96
C ILE A 220 -0.57 0.71 0.76
N ALA A 221 -1.32 0.74 -0.33
CA ALA A 221 -0.98 1.49 -1.53
C ALA A 221 -2.03 2.56 -1.86
N LEU A 222 -1.57 3.77 -2.10
CA LEU A 222 -2.34 4.86 -2.66
C LEU A 222 -1.83 5.07 -4.09
N THR A 223 -2.61 4.62 -5.09
CA THR A 223 -2.11 4.54 -6.45
C THR A 223 -3.06 5.21 -7.45
N ALA A 224 -2.57 6.23 -8.13
CA ALA A 224 -3.31 6.99 -9.13
C ALA A 224 -2.55 7.00 -10.46
N LEU A 225 -2.72 5.93 -11.24
CA LEU A 225 -2.03 5.75 -12.51
C LEU A 225 -2.91 6.13 -13.68
N SER A 226 -2.31 6.67 -14.74
CA SER A 226 -2.97 6.91 -16.02
C SER A 226 -2.72 5.77 -17.00
N GLY A 227 -3.72 5.46 -17.81
CA GLY A 227 -3.59 4.50 -18.90
C GLY A 227 -3.67 3.04 -18.49
N VAL A 228 -3.96 2.74 -17.22
CA VAL A 228 -4.17 1.36 -16.76
C VAL A 228 -5.61 0.93 -17.10
N ASP A 229 -5.75 -0.17 -17.81
CA ASP A 229 -7.05 -0.66 -18.30
C ASP A 229 -8.11 -0.82 -17.20
N PHE A 230 -7.68 -1.24 -16.02
CA PHE A 230 -8.58 -1.41 -14.88
C PHE A 230 -9.19 -0.08 -14.44
N GLU A 231 -8.36 0.95 -14.26
CA GLU A 231 -8.82 2.30 -13.90
C GLU A 231 -9.69 2.89 -15.00
N LEU A 232 -9.28 2.78 -16.25
CA LEU A 232 -10.03 3.33 -17.39
C LEU A 232 -11.46 2.77 -17.49
N LYS A 233 -11.63 1.48 -17.19
CA LYS A 233 -12.94 0.83 -17.20
C LYS A 233 -13.84 1.26 -16.04
N HIS A 234 -13.29 1.89 -15.01
CA HIS A 234 -14.00 2.26 -13.79
C HIS A 234 -14.06 3.77 -13.54
N ILE A 235 -13.68 4.60 -14.50
CA ILE A 235 -13.81 6.06 -14.38
C ILE A 235 -15.26 6.44 -14.07
N VAL A 236 -15.44 7.23 -13.01
CA VAL A 236 -16.72 7.83 -12.68
C VAL A 236 -16.80 9.19 -13.36
N GLU A 237 -17.70 9.32 -14.32
CA GLU A 237 -17.83 10.49 -15.18
C GLU A 237 -17.96 11.78 -14.38
N GLY A 238 -17.12 12.76 -14.70
CA GLY A 238 -17.10 14.07 -14.06
C GLY A 238 -16.61 14.08 -12.59
N SER A 239 -16.02 12.99 -12.12
CA SER A 239 -15.36 12.93 -10.80
C SER A 239 -13.85 13.14 -10.92
N SER A 240 -13.23 13.72 -9.87
CA SER A 240 -11.77 13.82 -9.79
C SER A 240 -11.16 12.43 -9.62
N THR A 241 -10.01 12.23 -10.23
CA THR A 241 -9.19 11.02 -10.07
C THR A 241 -8.14 11.17 -8.97
N ASP A 242 -8.06 12.32 -8.31
CA ASP A 242 -7.11 12.58 -7.24
C ASP A 242 -7.38 11.68 -6.02
N ILE A 243 -6.33 11.38 -5.27
CA ILE A 243 -6.41 10.74 -3.96
C ILE A 243 -6.03 11.78 -2.91
N HIS A 244 -6.92 12.03 -1.96
CA HIS A 244 -6.63 13.07 -0.96
C HIS A 244 -7.41 12.91 0.35
N ASP A 245 -6.95 13.65 1.37
CA ASP A 245 -7.52 13.64 2.71
C ASP A 245 -7.57 12.22 3.30
N ILE A 246 -6.41 11.56 3.29
CA ILE A 246 -6.25 10.20 3.80
C ILE A 246 -5.47 10.23 5.11
N LEU A 247 -6.00 9.54 6.12
CA LEU A 247 -5.31 9.26 7.37
C LEU A 247 -4.96 7.76 7.43
N ILE A 248 -3.66 7.47 7.60
CA ILE A 248 -3.15 6.12 7.85
C ILE A 248 -2.49 6.14 9.22
N GLN A 249 -2.93 5.25 10.13
CA GLN A 249 -2.44 5.26 11.50
C GLN A 249 -2.40 3.86 12.13
N ASP A 250 -1.51 3.66 13.11
CA ASP A 250 -1.33 2.39 13.83
C ASP A 250 -1.16 1.21 12.86
N VAL A 251 -0.05 1.23 12.14
CA VAL A 251 0.31 0.19 11.16
C VAL A 251 1.50 -0.60 11.68
N ARG A 252 1.39 -1.92 11.73
CA ARG A 252 2.43 -2.85 12.18
C ARG A 252 2.59 -3.97 11.18
N GLY A 253 3.49 -3.82 10.24
CA GLY A 253 3.58 -4.75 9.13
C GLY A 253 4.98 -5.10 8.67
N ILE A 254 5.05 -6.12 7.86
CA ILE A 254 6.21 -6.50 7.06
C ILE A 254 5.75 -6.87 5.66
N THR A 255 6.56 -6.54 4.67
CA THR A 255 6.31 -6.96 3.29
C THR A 255 7.42 -7.86 2.81
N ASN A 256 7.10 -8.78 1.90
CA ASN A 256 8.12 -9.65 1.33
C ASN A 256 8.96 -8.95 0.26
N MET A 257 8.58 -7.73 -0.15
CA MET A 257 9.27 -7.16 -1.30
C MET A 257 9.17 -5.64 -1.45
N CYS A 258 8.11 -4.95 -1.17
CA CYS A 258 7.97 -3.55 -1.52
C CYS A 258 7.89 -2.61 -0.30
N ALA A 259 6.77 -2.00 -0.03
CA ALA A 259 6.66 -0.97 1.00
C ALA A 259 5.54 -1.25 2.01
N ILE A 260 5.72 -0.78 3.26
CA ILE A 260 4.61 -0.76 4.21
C ILE A 260 3.54 0.22 3.71
N ILE A 261 3.95 1.40 3.26
CA ILE A 261 3.03 2.36 2.64
C ILE A 261 3.63 2.88 1.35
N ARG A 262 2.85 2.82 0.28
CA ARG A 262 3.22 3.33 -1.03
C ARG A 262 2.27 4.43 -1.49
N LEU A 263 2.82 5.54 -1.97
CA LEU A 263 2.11 6.58 -2.69
C LEU A 263 2.67 6.64 -4.11
N LEU A 264 1.84 6.37 -5.10
CA LEU A 264 2.28 6.35 -6.50
C LEU A 264 1.24 7.04 -7.39
N ASN A 265 1.66 8.08 -8.10
CA ASN A 265 0.81 8.75 -9.09
C ASN A 265 1.55 9.01 -10.39
N HIS A 266 0.78 9.12 -11.46
CA HIS A 266 1.22 9.61 -12.76
C HIS A 266 0.78 11.05 -12.99
N PHE A 267 1.38 11.70 -13.98
CA PHE A 267 0.98 13.03 -14.44
C PHE A 267 -0.54 13.15 -14.65
N GLY A 268 -1.10 14.24 -14.17
CA GLY A 268 -2.53 14.52 -14.26
C GLY A 268 -3.37 13.96 -13.11
N HIS A 269 -2.76 13.18 -12.22
CA HIS A 269 -3.39 12.69 -11.00
C HIS A 269 -2.64 13.20 -9.79
N ARG A 270 -3.34 13.76 -8.81
CA ARG A 270 -2.72 14.31 -7.60
C ARG A 270 -2.92 13.38 -6.41
N ILE A 271 -1.88 13.33 -5.55
CA ILE A 271 -1.97 12.74 -4.22
C ILE A 271 -1.59 13.82 -3.22
N TYR A 272 -2.50 14.17 -2.32
CA TYR A 272 -2.25 15.27 -1.38
C TYR A 272 -3.05 15.15 -0.08
N ASN A 273 -2.63 15.90 0.95
CA ASN A 273 -3.21 15.86 2.29
C ASN A 273 -3.20 14.43 2.87
N ILE A 274 -2.06 13.79 2.84
CA ILE A 274 -1.87 12.44 3.38
C ILE A 274 -1.16 12.54 4.72
N ASN A 275 -1.79 12.00 5.75
CA ASN A 275 -1.21 11.89 7.08
C ASN A 275 -0.96 10.41 7.42
N MET A 276 0.29 10.08 7.74
CA MET A 276 0.75 8.75 8.10
C MET A 276 1.40 8.82 9.47
N ARG A 277 0.91 8.03 10.44
CA ARG A 277 1.47 8.06 11.79
C ARG A 277 1.43 6.71 12.49
N ASP A 278 2.33 6.57 13.46
CA ASP A 278 2.44 5.38 14.31
C ASP A 278 2.67 4.11 13.47
N ILE A 279 3.75 4.12 12.67
CA ILE A 279 4.07 3.06 11.72
C ILE A 279 5.27 2.29 12.23
N VAL A 280 5.13 0.98 12.37
CA VAL A 280 6.18 0.06 12.82
C VAL A 280 6.35 -1.06 11.80
N GLU A 281 7.52 -1.15 11.24
CA GLU A 281 7.94 -2.31 10.46
C GLU A 281 8.43 -3.38 11.44
N ILE A 282 7.83 -4.57 11.40
CA ILE A 282 7.95 -5.60 12.43
C ILE A 282 8.97 -6.70 12.10
N SER A 283 9.84 -6.53 11.12
CA SER A 283 10.91 -7.48 10.83
C SER A 283 11.77 -7.74 12.06
N ARG A 284 12.25 -8.98 12.21
CA ARG A 284 13.03 -9.41 13.37
C ARG A 284 14.51 -9.24 13.10
N PRO A 285 15.32 -8.87 14.11
CA PRO A 285 16.78 -8.86 13.99
C PRO A 285 17.30 -10.22 13.55
N GLY A 286 18.26 -10.24 12.62
CA GLY A 286 18.92 -11.47 12.15
C GLY A 286 18.11 -12.31 11.16
N ILE A 287 16.90 -11.92 10.81
CA ILE A 287 16.17 -12.44 9.66
C ILE A 287 16.45 -11.52 8.48
N GLU A 288 16.67 -12.09 7.31
CA GLU A 288 16.79 -11.29 6.08
C GLU A 288 15.58 -10.38 5.96
N ASN A 289 15.81 -9.06 6.08
CA ASN A 289 14.74 -8.08 5.97
C ASN A 289 14.33 -7.95 4.50
N LYS A 290 13.11 -8.32 4.19
CA LYS A 290 12.57 -8.25 2.84
C LYS A 290 11.88 -6.93 2.54
N THR A 291 11.45 -6.18 3.56
CA THR A 291 10.87 -4.86 3.39
C THR A 291 11.93 -3.90 2.82
N GLN A 292 11.71 -3.42 1.61
CA GLN A 292 12.66 -2.53 0.96
C GLN A 292 12.56 -1.09 1.49
N MET A 293 11.34 -0.58 1.56
CA MET A 293 11.06 0.75 2.09
C MET A 293 9.93 0.69 3.12
N ALA A 294 10.06 1.41 4.22
CA ALA A 294 8.89 1.55 5.08
C ALA A 294 7.85 2.44 4.39
N ILE A 295 8.28 3.55 3.80
CA ILE A 295 7.40 4.44 3.04
C ILE A 295 8.04 4.76 1.68
N ARG A 296 7.30 4.48 0.62
CA ARG A 296 7.69 4.73 -0.76
C ARG A 296 6.77 5.76 -1.39
N ILE A 297 7.33 6.86 -1.86
CA ILE A 297 6.58 8.01 -2.38
C ILE A 297 7.03 8.33 -3.80
N GLY A 298 6.07 8.48 -4.70
CA GLY A 298 6.28 8.98 -6.05
C GLY A 298 6.43 7.91 -7.12
N ASP A 299 6.69 8.38 -8.33
CA ASP A 299 6.83 7.59 -9.53
C ASP A 299 8.22 6.93 -9.59
N THR A 300 8.33 5.69 -9.25
CA THR A 300 9.65 5.09 -9.04
C THR A 300 10.23 4.34 -10.22
N VAL A 301 9.43 3.95 -11.19
CA VAL A 301 9.90 3.03 -12.22
C VAL A 301 9.46 3.48 -13.59
N PRO A 302 10.39 3.67 -14.54
CA PRO A 302 10.07 3.99 -15.92
C PRO A 302 9.09 3.01 -16.58
N GLU A 303 9.01 1.79 -16.06
CA GLU A 303 8.12 0.76 -16.59
C GLU A 303 6.64 1.11 -16.44
N TYR A 304 6.25 1.76 -15.35
CA TYR A 304 4.87 2.22 -15.16
C TYR A 304 4.49 3.36 -16.11
N TYR A 305 5.48 4.08 -16.65
CA TYR A 305 5.23 5.10 -17.69
C TYR A 305 5.36 4.52 -19.10
N GLY A 306 5.81 3.26 -19.23
CA GLY A 306 6.27 2.74 -20.50
C GLY A 306 7.44 3.58 -21.03
N LYS A 307 7.62 3.61 -22.34
CA LYS A 307 8.59 4.52 -22.97
C LYS A 307 8.13 6.00 -22.97
N ASN A 308 6.99 6.28 -22.34
CA ASN A 308 6.36 7.58 -22.36
C ASN A 308 6.66 8.36 -21.07
N THR A 309 7.73 9.11 -21.09
CA THR A 309 8.15 10.02 -20.03
C THR A 309 7.11 11.12 -19.71
N ALA A 310 6.06 11.26 -20.53
CA ALA A 310 4.98 12.21 -20.29
C ALA A 310 4.16 11.87 -19.02
N ASN A 311 4.24 10.63 -18.53
CA ASN A 311 3.53 10.21 -17.32
C ASN A 311 4.26 10.51 -16.02
N GLN A 312 5.46 11.09 -16.07
CA GLN A 312 6.19 11.48 -14.85
C GLN A 312 5.44 12.56 -14.07
N ILE A 313 5.45 12.44 -12.75
CA ILE A 313 4.84 13.40 -11.82
C ILE A 313 5.42 14.80 -12.07
N LYS A 314 4.56 15.80 -12.19
CA LYS A 314 4.94 17.20 -12.29
C LYS A 314 4.84 17.92 -10.96
N HIS A 315 5.52 19.04 -10.86
CA HIS A 315 5.47 19.90 -9.68
C HIS A 315 4.03 20.26 -9.32
N GLY A 316 3.68 20.06 -8.04
CA GLY A 316 2.34 20.34 -7.54
C GLY A 316 1.33 19.19 -7.67
N GLU A 317 1.77 18.00 -8.10
CA GLU A 317 0.90 16.82 -8.17
C GLU A 317 1.03 15.90 -6.94
N LEU A 318 2.12 16.06 -6.15
CA LEU A 318 2.33 15.36 -4.90
C LEU A 318 2.72 16.37 -3.82
N PHE A 319 1.83 16.61 -2.85
CA PHE A 319 2.04 17.67 -1.86
C PHE A 319 1.26 17.46 -0.56
N ASN A 320 1.66 18.18 0.51
CA ASN A 320 1.08 18.08 1.85
C ASN A 320 1.08 16.64 2.38
N ILE A 321 2.26 16.05 2.44
CA ILE A 321 2.47 14.68 2.93
C ILE A 321 3.15 14.76 4.29
N HIS A 322 2.58 14.10 5.29
CA HIS A 322 3.06 14.12 6.66
C HIS A 322 3.29 12.70 7.18
N ILE A 323 4.46 12.47 7.75
CA ILE A 323 4.85 11.23 8.41
C ILE A 323 5.22 11.56 9.86
N GLU A 324 4.67 10.79 10.81
CA GLU A 324 4.99 10.93 12.23
C GLU A 324 5.13 9.57 12.91
N ASN A 325 6.15 9.41 13.77
CA ASN A 325 6.41 8.18 14.52
C ASN A 325 6.60 6.95 13.61
N LEU A 326 7.67 6.94 12.85
CA LEU A 326 8.09 5.81 12.03
C LEU A 326 9.24 5.05 12.71
N CYS A 327 9.05 3.75 12.93
CA CYS A 327 10.10 2.86 13.42
C CYS A 327 10.29 1.69 12.45
N THR A 328 11.51 1.50 11.91
CA THR A 328 11.72 0.55 10.84
C THR A 328 13.14 -0.03 10.80
N ARG A 329 13.27 -1.24 10.25
CA ARG A 329 14.51 -1.88 9.79
C ARG A 329 14.59 -1.98 8.27
N ALA A 330 13.61 -1.47 7.55
CA ALA A 330 13.62 -1.48 6.09
C ALA A 330 14.93 -0.89 5.54
N LEU A 331 15.34 -1.28 4.35
CA LEU A 331 16.56 -0.77 3.73
C LEU A 331 16.54 0.76 3.62
N ALA A 332 15.39 1.35 3.32
CA ALA A 332 15.18 2.78 3.46
C ALA A 332 13.93 3.07 4.30
N ALA A 333 14.01 4.02 5.22
CA ALA A 333 12.83 4.44 5.96
C ALA A 333 11.85 5.16 5.02
N VAL A 334 12.32 6.08 4.22
CA VAL A 334 11.51 6.83 3.24
C VAL A 334 12.24 6.96 1.92
N THR A 335 11.56 6.68 0.82
CA THR A 335 12.04 7.02 -0.53
C THR A 335 11.08 7.96 -1.21
N ILE A 336 11.61 8.99 -1.85
CA ILE A 336 10.85 10.00 -2.58
C ILE A 336 11.42 10.08 -3.99
N SER A 337 10.68 9.58 -4.97
CA SER A 337 11.00 9.74 -6.38
C SER A 337 9.90 10.52 -7.08
N GLY A 338 10.30 11.54 -7.81
CA GLY A 338 9.37 12.52 -8.32
C GLY A 338 9.39 13.81 -7.52
N THR A 339 8.58 14.76 -7.93
CA THR A 339 8.50 16.06 -7.27
C THR A 339 7.62 16.00 -6.04
N ILE A 340 8.09 16.55 -4.93
CA ILE A 340 7.31 16.66 -3.70
C ILE A 340 7.31 18.08 -3.16
N LYS A 341 6.18 18.53 -2.64
CA LYS A 341 6.02 19.85 -2.03
C LYS A 341 5.34 19.76 -0.68
N ASN A 342 5.81 20.55 0.29
CA ASN A 342 5.28 20.56 1.66
C ASN A 342 5.27 19.14 2.27
N PHE A 343 6.46 18.59 2.43
CA PHE A 343 6.67 17.28 3.05
C PHE A 343 7.20 17.46 4.47
N THR A 344 6.65 16.72 5.41
CA THR A 344 7.14 16.70 6.79
C THR A 344 7.28 15.25 7.26
N ALA A 345 8.44 14.92 7.85
CA ALA A 345 8.67 13.64 8.50
C ALA A 345 9.27 13.87 9.89
N ARG A 346 8.64 13.29 10.91
CA ARG A 346 9.00 13.50 12.33
C ARG A 346 9.13 12.18 13.07
N ASN A 347 10.06 12.16 14.04
CA ASN A 347 10.26 11.02 14.94
C ASN A 347 10.51 9.72 14.13
N ILE A 348 11.59 9.72 13.35
CA ILE A 348 11.98 8.56 12.54
C ILE A 348 13.05 7.78 13.28
N HIS A 349 12.81 6.51 13.52
CA HIS A 349 13.76 5.56 14.08
C HIS A 349 14.12 4.51 13.02
N LEU A 350 15.34 4.62 12.49
CA LEU A 350 15.92 3.59 11.62
C LEU A 350 16.85 2.71 12.44
N LEU A 351 16.52 1.42 12.52
CA LEU A 351 17.15 0.44 13.38
C LEU A 351 18.07 -0.49 12.60
N ASP A 352 19.08 -0.96 13.27
CA ASP A 352 20.09 -2.00 12.97
C ASP A 352 20.45 -2.33 11.51
N ASP A 353 19.48 -2.69 10.66
CA ASP A 353 19.72 -3.20 9.31
C ASP A 353 19.42 -2.17 8.22
N GLY A 354 18.88 -1.03 8.58
CA GLY A 354 18.54 0.04 7.66
C GLY A 354 19.77 0.75 7.10
N GLN A 355 19.73 1.15 5.86
CA GLN A 355 20.84 1.80 5.17
C GLN A 355 20.65 3.31 4.99
N ASN A 356 19.40 3.76 4.79
CA ASN A 356 19.13 5.17 4.50
C ASN A 356 17.88 5.64 5.24
N VAL A 357 17.95 6.80 5.84
CA VAL A 357 16.77 7.43 6.47
C VAL A 357 15.84 7.98 5.41
N CYS A 358 16.35 8.75 4.47
CA CYS A 358 15.54 9.30 3.40
C CYS A 358 16.34 9.44 2.11
N MET A 359 15.73 9.05 1.01
CA MET A 359 16.29 9.16 -0.34
C MET A 359 15.36 10.01 -1.21
N PHE A 360 15.93 11.01 -1.84
CA PHE A 360 15.25 11.87 -2.80
C PHE A 360 15.84 11.66 -4.20
N GLY A 361 14.99 11.48 -5.18
CA GLY A 361 15.42 11.36 -6.55
C GLY A 361 15.17 10.00 -7.18
N GLY A 362 15.94 9.65 -8.16
CA GLY A 362 15.84 8.37 -8.85
C GLY A 362 16.14 7.18 -7.95
N PHE A 363 15.60 6.06 -8.31
CA PHE A 363 15.84 4.80 -7.63
C PHE A 363 17.23 4.28 -7.99
N GLU A 364 18.15 4.23 -7.05
CA GLU A 364 19.34 3.41 -7.22
C GLU A 364 18.99 1.95 -6.93
N VAL A 365 19.08 1.13 -7.95
CA VAL A 365 18.74 -0.31 -7.92
C VAL A 365 19.71 -1.16 -7.08
N ASN A 366 20.64 -0.55 -6.39
CA ASN A 366 21.52 -1.24 -5.43
C ASN A 366 20.84 -1.62 -4.12
N LEU A 367 19.57 -1.24 -3.93
CA LEU A 367 18.74 -1.83 -2.89
C LEU A 367 18.28 -3.21 -3.38
N GLN A 368 19.11 -4.20 -3.22
CA GLN A 368 18.95 -5.61 -3.60
C GLN A 368 18.16 -5.88 -4.91
N PRO A 369 18.70 -6.68 -5.82
CA PRO A 369 17.95 -7.10 -6.98
C PRO A 369 16.65 -7.73 -6.49
N PHE A 370 15.54 -7.26 -6.98
CA PHE A 370 14.24 -7.88 -6.75
C PHE A 370 14.38 -9.38 -7.00
N ILE A 371 14.19 -10.20 -5.99
CA ILE A 371 14.44 -11.65 -6.05
C ILE A 371 13.69 -12.30 -7.22
N PHE A 372 12.57 -11.73 -7.64
CA PHE A 372 11.81 -12.23 -8.79
C PHE A 372 12.28 -11.74 -10.15
N LEU A 373 13.16 -10.75 -10.21
CA LEU A 373 13.80 -10.32 -11.45
C LEU A 373 15.10 -11.09 -11.72
N ALA A 374 15.60 -11.86 -10.75
CA ALA A 374 16.82 -12.64 -10.90
C ALA A 374 16.82 -13.62 -12.09
N SER A 375 15.67 -13.93 -12.66
CA SER A 375 15.56 -14.73 -13.88
C SER A 375 15.58 -13.91 -15.19
N ARG A 376 15.65 -12.58 -15.12
CA ARG A 376 15.56 -11.70 -16.28
C ARG A 376 16.51 -10.52 -16.17
N GLN A 377 17.80 -10.79 -16.33
CA GLN A 377 18.85 -9.76 -16.27
C GLN A 377 18.56 -8.57 -17.19
N GLU A 378 17.94 -8.82 -18.37
CA GLU A 378 17.54 -7.76 -19.30
C GLU A 378 16.48 -6.80 -18.74
N GLU A 379 15.62 -7.29 -17.85
CA GLU A 379 14.64 -6.43 -17.16
C GLU A 379 15.30 -5.62 -16.05
N ILE A 380 16.21 -6.22 -15.30
CA ILE A 380 17.01 -5.53 -14.28
C ILE A 380 17.79 -4.38 -14.92
N ASP A 381 18.49 -4.64 -16.02
CA ASP A 381 19.26 -3.63 -16.75
C ASP A 381 18.35 -2.51 -17.31
N ARG A 382 17.12 -2.84 -17.65
CA ARG A 382 16.12 -1.91 -18.15
C ARG A 382 15.57 -0.98 -17.06
N PHE A 383 15.36 -1.49 -15.86
CA PHE A 383 14.91 -0.72 -14.69
C PHE A 383 15.98 0.25 -14.17
N CYS A 384 17.26 -0.13 -14.30
CA CYS A 384 18.37 0.56 -13.69
C CYS A 384 18.90 1.76 -14.47
N LEU A 385 18.58 1.86 -15.76
CA LEU A 385 19.34 2.69 -16.70
C LEU A 385 18.56 3.84 -17.36
N LEU A 386 17.28 4.04 -17.02
CA LEU A 386 16.55 5.16 -17.61
C LEU A 386 16.64 6.40 -16.70
N PRO A 387 17.39 7.42 -17.11
CA PRO A 387 17.44 8.67 -16.37
C PRO A 387 16.03 9.28 -16.32
N ARG A 388 15.70 9.89 -15.19
CA ARG A 388 14.50 10.73 -15.12
C ARG A 388 14.68 11.89 -16.10
N LEU A 389 13.67 12.17 -16.91
CA LEU A 389 13.69 13.36 -17.78
C LEU A 389 13.34 14.64 -17.02
N ILE A 390 12.67 14.52 -15.88
CA ILE A 390 12.31 15.64 -15.02
C ILE A 390 13.03 15.42 -13.69
N PRO A 391 13.91 16.34 -13.25
CA PRO A 391 14.56 16.26 -11.96
C PRO A 391 13.52 16.17 -10.82
N THR A 392 13.87 15.47 -9.75
CA THR A 392 13.09 15.50 -8.52
C THR A 392 13.16 16.88 -7.91
N ILE A 393 12.02 17.53 -7.68
CA ILE A 393 11.96 18.80 -6.97
C ILE A 393 11.50 18.52 -5.54
N ALA A 394 12.41 18.74 -4.58
CA ALA A 394 12.09 18.68 -3.15
C ALA A 394 11.87 20.12 -2.65
N GLU A 395 10.61 20.52 -2.46
CA GLU A 395 10.24 21.88 -2.07
C GLU A 395 9.52 21.92 -0.72
N ASN A 396 10.02 22.78 0.20
CA ASN A 396 9.47 22.94 1.56
C ASN A 396 9.42 21.58 2.31
N VAL A 397 10.58 21.01 2.53
CA VAL A 397 10.76 19.73 3.20
C VAL A 397 11.29 19.96 4.61
N LEU A 398 10.64 19.36 5.60
CA LEU A 398 11.12 19.32 6.99
C LEU A 398 11.25 17.87 7.44
N ILE A 399 12.45 17.49 7.87
CA ILE A 399 12.72 16.21 8.52
C ILE A 399 13.29 16.50 9.90
N GLU A 400 12.65 16.00 10.94
CA GLU A 400 13.07 16.29 12.31
C GLU A 400 12.99 15.08 13.25
N ASN A 401 13.83 15.09 14.28
CA ASN A 401 13.92 14.05 15.30
C ASN A 401 14.20 12.66 14.67
N VAL A 402 15.36 12.52 14.09
CA VAL A 402 15.81 11.27 13.46
C VAL A 402 16.80 10.56 14.36
N TYR A 403 16.55 9.29 14.60
CA TYR A 403 17.44 8.39 15.33
C TYR A 403 17.88 7.27 14.39
N TYR A 404 19.17 7.20 14.17
CA TYR A 404 19.78 6.17 13.35
C TYR A 404 20.71 5.32 14.21
N SER A 405 20.32 4.09 14.46
CA SER A 405 21.07 3.11 15.23
C SER A 405 21.33 1.90 14.35
N ALA A 406 22.36 1.99 13.51
CA ALA A 406 22.79 0.87 12.69
C ALA A 406 24.02 0.21 13.30
N ARG A 407 23.91 -1.03 13.67
CA ARG A 407 25.06 -1.90 13.90
C ARG A 407 25.55 -2.35 12.54
N SER A 408 26.58 -1.71 12.03
CA SER A 408 27.15 -2.00 10.70
C SER A 408 27.63 -3.46 10.61
N SER A 409 26.74 -4.36 10.26
CA SER A 409 27.10 -5.71 9.86
C SER A 409 26.67 -6.02 8.43
N VAL A 410 26.05 -5.07 7.75
CA VAL A 410 25.67 -5.24 6.35
C VAL A 410 26.91 -5.04 5.48
N PRO A 411 27.36 -6.04 4.71
CA PRO A 411 28.46 -5.86 3.77
C PRO A 411 28.07 -4.85 2.69
N GLY A 412 28.77 -3.74 2.63
CA GLY A 412 28.55 -2.68 1.64
C GLY A 412 29.25 -1.39 2.04
N GLU A 413 29.52 -0.53 1.08
CA GLU A 413 30.07 0.79 1.36
C GLU A 413 29.09 1.59 2.25
N PRO A 414 29.59 2.38 3.22
CA PRO A 414 28.74 3.20 4.06
C PRO A 414 27.95 4.18 3.20
N LYS A 415 26.63 4.08 3.25
CA LYS A 415 25.71 4.98 2.54
C LYS A 415 25.32 6.13 3.46
N ALA A 416 25.03 7.27 2.90
CA ALA A 416 24.59 8.42 3.68
C ALA A 416 23.17 8.21 4.23
N LEU A 417 22.85 8.85 5.38
CA LEU A 417 21.51 8.84 5.95
C LEU A 417 20.49 9.45 4.99
N PHE A 418 20.88 10.56 4.38
CA PHE A 418 20.06 11.31 3.43
C PHE A 418 20.75 11.32 2.08
N ARG A 419 20.06 10.87 1.06
CA ARG A 419 20.62 10.81 -0.30
C ARG A 419 19.76 11.62 -1.26
N PHE A 420 20.43 12.41 -2.10
CA PHE A 420 19.80 13.20 -3.15
C PHE A 420 20.41 12.81 -4.49
N PHE A 421 19.56 12.40 -5.41
CA PHE A 421 19.98 12.00 -6.76
C PHE A 421 19.20 12.80 -7.79
N GLU A 422 19.90 13.52 -8.66
CA GLU A 422 19.28 14.38 -9.70
C GLU A 422 18.12 15.22 -9.16
N ALA A 423 18.38 16.01 -8.11
CA ALA A 423 17.36 16.69 -7.35
C ALA A 423 17.55 18.22 -7.32
N ASP A 424 16.46 18.95 -7.50
CA ASP A 424 16.36 20.39 -7.21
C ASP A 424 15.88 20.56 -5.77
N ILE A 425 16.74 21.09 -4.91
CA ILE A 425 16.54 21.22 -3.47
C ILE A 425 16.11 22.64 -3.15
N LYS A 426 14.88 22.81 -2.70
CA LYS A 426 14.28 24.12 -2.41
C LYS A 426 13.71 24.17 -1.01
N ASN A 427 14.37 24.90 -0.11
CA ASN A 427 13.94 25.02 1.28
C ASN A 427 13.76 23.66 1.98
N VAL A 428 14.84 22.87 2.00
CA VAL A 428 14.91 21.58 2.71
C VAL A 428 15.64 21.77 4.03
N VAL A 429 15.02 21.40 5.13
CA VAL A 429 15.56 21.48 6.49
C VAL A 429 15.55 20.12 7.14
N ILE A 430 16.69 19.70 7.67
CA ILE A 430 16.85 18.48 8.44
C ILE A 430 17.41 18.87 9.81
N THR A 431 16.71 18.49 10.88
CA THR A 431 17.07 18.92 12.22
C THR A 431 16.96 17.80 13.25
N ASN A 432 17.74 17.91 14.33
CA ASN A 432 17.75 16.97 15.45
C ASN A 432 18.03 15.51 14.98
N VAL A 433 19.13 15.31 14.27
CA VAL A 433 19.56 13.98 13.84
C VAL A 433 20.59 13.44 14.83
N CYS A 434 20.32 12.28 15.39
CA CYS A 434 21.22 11.53 16.24
C CYS A 434 21.59 10.21 15.56
N LYS A 435 22.87 9.95 15.42
CA LYS A 435 23.39 8.67 14.88
C LYS A 435 24.54 8.17 15.75
N ASP A 436 24.69 6.88 15.83
CA ASP A 436 25.70 6.19 16.65
C ASP A 436 26.86 5.59 15.83
N ASN A 437 27.00 5.99 14.56
CA ASN A 437 28.03 5.48 13.67
C ASN A 437 28.64 6.57 12.77
N GLU A 438 29.64 6.19 11.96
CA GLU A 438 30.37 7.08 11.07
C GLU A 438 29.73 7.26 9.68
N VAL A 439 28.54 6.72 9.43
CA VAL A 439 27.86 6.89 8.14
C VAL A 439 27.68 8.39 7.83
N PRO A 440 28.01 8.86 6.64
CA PRO A 440 27.81 10.25 6.25
C PRO A 440 26.36 10.73 6.44
N PHE A 441 26.16 11.99 6.79
CA PHE A 441 24.82 12.55 6.91
C PHE A 441 24.13 12.66 5.55
N VAL A 442 24.86 13.13 4.55
CA VAL A 442 24.27 13.42 3.23
C VAL A 442 25.20 12.98 2.11
N GLU A 443 24.59 12.48 1.05
CA GLU A 443 25.23 12.21 -0.23
C GLU A 443 24.42 12.91 -1.34
N TYR A 444 25.14 13.56 -2.23
CA TYR A 444 24.60 14.12 -3.46
C TYR A 444 25.20 13.39 -4.64
N SER A 445 24.36 12.91 -5.54
CA SER A 445 24.81 12.23 -6.76
C SER A 445 24.03 12.70 -7.98
N GLY A 446 24.64 12.65 -9.15
CA GLY A 446 24.08 13.24 -10.37
C GLY A 446 24.01 14.78 -10.29
N ASN A 447 23.09 15.36 -11.05
CA ASN A 447 22.89 16.81 -11.11
C ASN A 447 21.97 17.26 -9.96
N CYS A 448 22.53 17.68 -8.84
CA CYS A 448 21.79 18.26 -7.74
C CYS A 448 21.95 19.79 -7.71
N ASN A 449 20.86 20.53 -7.58
CA ASN A 449 20.84 21.98 -7.42
C ASN A 449 20.28 22.37 -6.05
N GLY A 450 20.87 23.39 -5.43
CA GLY A 450 20.44 23.85 -4.11
C GLY A 450 21.19 23.16 -2.97
N ALA A 451 20.70 23.34 -1.74
CA ALA A 451 21.35 22.82 -0.54
C ALA A 451 20.35 22.49 0.57
N VAL A 452 20.68 21.50 1.37
CA VAL A 452 19.95 21.15 2.59
C VAL A 452 20.50 21.93 3.77
N LYS A 453 19.63 22.45 4.61
CA LYS A 453 20.01 23.09 5.87
C LYS A 453 19.94 22.05 7.00
N PHE A 454 21.09 21.75 7.57
CA PHE A 454 21.19 20.90 8.76
C PHE A 454 21.27 21.75 10.02
N THR A 455 20.54 21.36 11.08
CA THR A 455 20.61 21.96 12.39
C THR A 455 20.52 20.90 13.48
N ASN A 456 21.26 21.07 14.59
CA ASN A 456 21.25 20.12 15.71
C ASN A 456 21.52 18.64 15.32
N CYS A 457 22.51 18.39 14.48
CA CYS A 457 22.87 17.04 14.09
C CYS A 457 24.10 16.56 14.86
N ASN A 458 23.96 15.46 15.58
CA ASN A 458 25.02 14.92 16.44
C ASN A 458 25.43 13.52 16.01
N VAL A 459 26.74 13.28 16.00
CA VAL A 459 27.28 11.91 16.03
C VAL A 459 27.25 11.45 17.48
N GLY A 460 26.31 10.61 17.87
CA GLY A 460 26.21 10.08 19.24
C GLY A 460 27.50 9.29 19.59
N LEU A 461 27.97 9.39 20.84
CA LEU A 461 29.05 8.60 21.45
C LEU A 461 30.51 8.81 20.96
N LEU A 462 30.76 9.42 19.84
CA LEU A 462 32.14 9.84 19.50
C LEU A 462 32.36 11.22 20.12
N GLY A 463 32.68 11.26 21.36
CA GLY A 463 32.94 12.33 22.30
C GLY A 463 33.62 13.62 21.81
N ASN A 464 33.32 14.13 20.66
CA ASN A 464 33.90 15.33 20.12
C ASN A 464 32.87 16.18 19.39
N GLN A 465 32.20 17.08 20.14
CA GLN A 465 31.25 18.06 19.56
C GLN A 465 31.88 18.95 18.48
N ASP A 466 33.19 19.18 18.54
CA ASP A 466 33.95 19.96 17.56
C ASP A 466 34.06 19.25 16.19
N ALA A 467 34.13 17.91 16.19
CA ALA A 467 34.13 17.13 14.94
C ALA A 467 32.78 17.18 14.23
N ALA A 468 31.66 17.11 14.97
CA ALA A 468 30.33 17.21 14.37
C ALA A 468 30.07 18.58 13.74
N GLN A 469 30.51 19.68 14.40
CA GLN A 469 30.42 21.02 13.83
C GLN A 469 31.34 21.19 12.61
N SER A 470 32.53 20.57 12.61
CA SER A 470 33.44 20.63 11.46
C SER A 470 32.92 19.82 10.26
N ILE A 471 32.25 18.70 10.48
CA ILE A 471 31.61 17.91 9.42
C ILE A 471 30.43 18.70 8.81
N ILE A 472 29.61 19.32 9.64
CA ILE A 472 28.48 20.17 9.17
C ILE A 472 29.01 21.40 8.42
N GLN A 473 30.19 21.94 8.78
CA GLN A 473 30.81 23.05 8.06
C GLN A 473 31.57 22.62 6.81
N GLN A 474 32.14 21.42 6.76
CA GLN A 474 32.81 20.86 5.59
C GLN A 474 31.83 20.31 4.56
N GLU A 475 30.64 19.89 4.94
CA GLU A 475 29.54 19.58 4.03
C GLU A 475 28.89 20.82 3.40
N LYS A 476 29.49 21.99 3.50
CA LYS A 476 29.27 23.12 2.59
C LYS A 476 29.88 22.80 1.22
N PHE A 477 29.24 21.92 0.59
CA PHE A 477 28.99 21.61 -0.80
C PHE A 477 29.99 22.06 -1.86
N HIS A 478 30.76 21.11 -2.36
CA HIS A 478 31.16 21.12 -3.75
C HIS A 478 30.09 20.34 -4.55
N VAL A 479 29.20 21.06 -5.22
CA VAL A 479 28.48 20.54 -6.37
C VAL A 479 29.54 20.22 -7.41
N THR A 480 29.96 18.99 -7.53
CA THR A 480 30.77 18.55 -8.67
C THR A 480 29.85 18.62 -9.90
N ARG A 481 30.21 19.55 -10.81
CA ARG A 481 29.63 19.68 -12.15
C ARG A 481 29.88 18.46 -13.00
#